data_8b9604682607663193bb5aa139bfdab2
#
_entry.id   8b9604682607663193bb5aa139bfdab2
#
_cell.length_a   1.000
_cell.length_b   1.000
_cell.length_c   1.000
_cell.angle_alpha   90.00
_cell.angle_beta   90.00
_cell.angle_gamma   90.00
#
_symmetry.space_group_name_H-M   'P 1'
#
loop_
_entity.id
_entity.type
_entity.pdbx_description
1 polymer ?
#
loop_
_entity_poly.entity_id
_entity_poly.type
_entity_poly.pdbx_seq_one_letter_code
_entity_poly.pdbx_strand_id
1 'polypeptide(L)'
;MQALIYLHQHRIFHRDLKPQNLLVDTSGQSIKLADFGLARAFGLPIKTYTHEVVTLWYRCPEILLGQKAYSLGVDLWSTGCIFAEMVQRRPLFMGDSEIDQIFKIFKVLGTPNENNWPDALKLNDFKSTFPKFRGMPMVEHTPTLNELEVDLLSGLVALDPNRRISALAAL
;
A
#
# COMPACT_ATOMS: atom_id res chain seq x y z
N MET A 1 -14.00 -0.27 -1.40
CA MET A 1 -13.78 1.16 -1.75
C MET A 1 -14.74 2.11 -1.03
N GLN A 2 -16.05 1.89 -1.01
CA GLN A 2 -17.05 2.82 -0.38
C GLN A 2 -16.68 3.23 1.06
N ALA A 3 -16.28 2.28 1.92
CA ALA A 3 -15.86 2.59 3.29
C ALA A 3 -14.63 3.51 3.33
N LEU A 4 -13.67 3.33 2.41
CA LEU A 4 -12.50 4.22 2.32
C LEU A 4 -12.87 5.62 1.84
N ILE A 5 -13.79 5.73 0.88
CA ILE A 5 -14.30 7.04 0.45
C ILE A 5 -14.88 7.78 1.64
N TYR A 6 -15.74 7.11 2.43
CA TYR A 6 -16.31 7.71 3.63
C TYR A 6 -15.24 8.17 4.63
N LEU A 7 -14.28 7.32 4.97
CA LEU A 7 -13.19 7.66 5.89
C LEU A 7 -12.35 8.83 5.36
N HIS A 8 -11.95 8.78 4.10
CA HIS A 8 -11.10 9.79 3.48
C HIS A 8 -11.81 11.16 3.36
N GLN A 9 -13.12 11.17 3.09
CA GLN A 9 -13.93 12.41 3.13
C GLN A 9 -13.96 13.04 4.53
N HIS A 10 -13.90 12.21 5.58
CA HIS A 10 -13.81 12.67 6.97
C HIS A 10 -12.37 12.86 7.45
N ARG A 11 -11.38 12.81 6.53
CA ARG A 11 -9.95 12.94 6.82
C ARG A 11 -9.44 11.92 7.84
N ILE A 12 -9.95 10.70 7.79
CA ILE A 12 -9.56 9.59 8.64
C ILE A 12 -8.75 8.60 7.81
N PHE A 13 -7.59 8.20 8.31
CA PHE A 13 -6.80 7.08 7.79
C PHE A 13 -7.07 5.84 8.63
N HIS A 14 -7.19 4.69 8.00
CA HIS A 14 -7.26 3.42 8.71
C HIS A 14 -5.87 2.95 9.17
N ARG A 15 -4.87 2.99 8.28
CA ARG A 15 -3.45 2.73 8.50
C ARG A 15 -3.04 1.27 8.74
N ASP A 16 -3.98 0.36 8.95
CA ASP A 16 -3.72 -1.06 9.17
C ASP A 16 -4.68 -1.94 8.36
N LEU A 17 -4.89 -1.58 7.08
CA LEU A 17 -5.68 -2.41 6.19
C LEU A 17 -4.91 -3.68 5.84
N LYS A 18 -5.54 -4.81 6.13
CA LYS A 18 -5.06 -6.17 5.86
C LYS A 18 -6.25 -7.12 5.85
N PRO A 19 -6.15 -8.33 5.28
CA PRO A 19 -7.27 -9.27 5.23
C PRO A 19 -7.92 -9.54 6.58
N GLN A 20 -7.14 -9.61 7.66
CA GLN A 20 -7.64 -9.87 9.02
C GLN A 20 -8.58 -8.78 9.54
N ASN A 21 -8.47 -7.54 9.01
CA ASN A 21 -9.31 -6.40 9.39
C ASN A 21 -10.50 -6.19 8.43
N LEU A 22 -10.74 -7.14 7.52
CA LEU A 22 -11.89 -7.17 6.62
C LEU A 22 -12.86 -8.25 7.09
N LEU A 23 -13.98 -7.85 7.67
CA LEU A 23 -15.02 -8.77 8.11
C LEU A 23 -16.02 -8.99 6.99
N VAL A 24 -16.11 -10.23 6.54
CA VAL A 24 -17.06 -10.65 5.51
C VAL A 24 -18.26 -11.26 6.20
N ASP A 25 -19.46 -10.90 5.78
CA ASP A 25 -20.68 -11.51 6.31
C ASP A 25 -20.82 -12.98 5.85
N THR A 26 -21.71 -13.71 6.49
CA THR A 26 -21.91 -15.15 6.19
C THR A 26 -22.46 -15.41 4.78
N SER A 27 -23.08 -14.40 4.15
CA SER A 27 -23.57 -14.48 2.76
C SER A 27 -22.46 -14.13 1.74
N GLY A 28 -21.33 -13.57 2.17
CA GLY A 28 -20.26 -13.09 1.29
C GLY A 28 -20.61 -11.83 0.49
N GLN A 29 -21.73 -11.19 0.81
CA GLN A 29 -22.23 -10.04 0.03
C GLN A 29 -21.80 -8.70 0.59
N SER A 30 -21.34 -8.64 1.84
CA SER A 30 -20.89 -7.39 2.45
C SER A 30 -19.54 -7.54 3.16
N ILE A 31 -18.73 -6.47 3.08
CA ILE A 31 -17.44 -6.37 3.75
C ILE A 31 -17.46 -5.15 4.65
N LYS A 32 -17.07 -5.32 5.91
CA LYS A 32 -16.92 -4.24 6.87
C LYS A 32 -15.46 -4.11 7.28
N LEU A 33 -14.99 -2.86 7.40
CA LEU A 33 -13.68 -2.57 7.98
C LEU A 33 -13.77 -2.69 9.50
N ALA A 34 -12.76 -3.33 10.08
CA ALA A 34 -12.62 -3.49 11.53
C ALA A 34 -11.23 -3.03 12.00
N ASP A 35 -11.05 -2.95 13.31
CA ASP A 35 -9.80 -2.57 13.96
C ASP A 35 -9.29 -1.17 13.60
N PHE A 36 -9.96 -0.17 14.16
CA PHE A 36 -9.57 1.24 14.07
C PHE A 36 -8.52 1.65 15.13
N GLY A 37 -7.87 0.68 15.80
CA GLY A 37 -6.89 0.94 16.85
C GLY A 37 -5.71 1.82 16.41
N LEU A 38 -5.31 1.74 15.15
CA LEU A 38 -4.28 2.57 14.55
C LEU A 38 -4.84 3.74 13.73
N ALA A 39 -6.15 3.87 13.57
CA ALA A 39 -6.77 4.95 12.82
C ALA A 39 -6.45 6.33 13.42
N ARG A 40 -6.28 7.34 12.58
CA ARG A 40 -5.98 8.72 12.97
C ARG A 40 -6.68 9.71 12.06
N ALA A 41 -7.02 10.86 12.64
CA ALA A 41 -7.44 12.03 11.87
C ALA A 41 -6.20 12.74 11.29
N PHE A 42 -6.36 13.32 10.11
CA PHE A 42 -5.31 14.09 9.44
C PHE A 42 -4.86 15.28 10.30
N GLY A 43 -3.54 15.51 10.41
CA GLY A 43 -2.96 16.65 11.12
C GLY A 43 -2.63 16.41 12.60
N LEU A 44 -2.92 15.24 13.17
CA LEU A 44 -2.48 14.90 14.52
C LEU A 44 -1.03 14.36 14.52
N PRO A 45 -0.23 14.66 15.58
CA PRO A 45 1.13 14.13 15.71
C PRO A 45 1.12 12.60 15.69
N ILE A 46 2.02 12.02 14.91
CA ILE A 46 2.15 10.58 14.78
C ILE A 46 3.06 10.08 15.90
N LYS A 47 2.54 9.23 16.79
CA LYS A 47 3.40 8.41 17.64
C LYS A 47 4.11 7.39 16.76
N THR A 48 5.42 7.27 16.90
CA THR A 48 6.23 6.25 16.25
C THR A 48 5.65 4.87 16.54
N TYR A 49 5.60 4.01 15.51
CA TYR A 49 5.23 2.61 15.69
C TYR A 49 6.16 1.95 16.72
N THR A 50 5.59 1.33 17.75
CA THR A 50 6.30 0.31 18.52
C THR A 50 6.53 -0.90 17.62
N HIS A 51 7.71 -1.52 17.72
CA HIS A 51 8.09 -2.73 17.01
C HIS A 51 7.27 -3.95 17.52
N GLU A 52 5.96 -3.95 17.29
CA GLU A 52 5.19 -5.17 17.37
C GLU A 52 5.30 -5.92 16.04
N VAL A 53 5.20 -7.24 16.08
CA VAL A 53 5.21 -8.13 14.90
C VAL A 53 3.96 -7.82 14.06
N VAL A 54 4.01 -6.71 13.32
CA VAL A 54 2.93 -6.26 12.43
C VAL A 54 3.21 -6.86 11.06
N THR A 55 2.20 -7.42 10.43
CA THR A 55 2.30 -7.93 9.06
C THR A 55 2.75 -6.81 8.11
N LEU A 56 3.97 -6.91 7.61
CA LEU A 56 4.62 -5.89 6.76
C LEU A 56 4.08 -5.88 5.33
N TRP A 57 3.43 -6.95 4.91
CA TRP A 57 3.08 -7.23 3.51
C TRP A 57 2.18 -6.19 2.85
N TYR A 58 1.42 -5.43 3.65
CA TYR A 58 0.49 -4.38 3.19
C TYR A 58 1.01 -2.97 3.47
N ARG A 59 2.23 -2.85 4.01
CA ARG A 59 2.82 -1.56 4.36
C ARG A 59 3.40 -0.88 3.13
N CYS A 60 3.04 0.39 2.94
CA CYS A 60 3.48 1.17 1.79
C CYS A 60 4.96 1.59 1.89
N PRO A 61 5.64 1.79 0.74
CA PRO A 61 7.07 2.04 0.70
C PRO A 61 7.48 3.35 1.39
N GLU A 62 6.66 4.39 1.35
CA GLU A 62 6.97 5.66 2.02
C GLU A 62 7.10 5.51 3.54
N ILE A 63 6.26 4.66 4.15
CA ILE A 63 6.37 4.35 5.59
C ILE A 63 7.64 3.56 5.87
N LEU A 64 7.92 2.55 5.06
CA LEU A 64 9.13 1.73 5.19
C LEU A 64 10.42 2.53 4.96
N LEU A 65 10.35 3.63 4.20
CA LEU A 65 11.45 4.55 3.96
C LEU A 65 11.50 5.72 4.96
N GLY A 66 10.74 5.65 6.06
CA GLY A 66 10.83 6.61 7.17
C GLY A 66 10.07 7.91 6.96
N GLN A 67 9.09 7.96 6.05
CA GLN A 67 8.24 9.13 5.89
C GLN A 67 7.35 9.31 7.13
N LYS A 68 7.45 10.48 7.77
CA LYS A 68 6.68 10.81 8.98
C LYS A 68 5.29 11.35 8.69
N ALA A 69 5.11 12.05 7.57
CA ALA A 69 3.83 12.59 7.15
C ALA A 69 3.12 11.60 6.21
N TYR A 70 2.01 11.03 6.66
CA TYR A 70 1.22 10.10 5.86
C TYR A 70 0.18 10.83 5.02
N SER A 71 -0.07 10.29 3.81
CA SER A 71 -1.19 10.70 2.97
C SER A 71 -2.29 9.63 2.99
N LEU A 72 -3.46 9.95 2.46
CA LEU A 72 -4.55 8.98 2.25
C LEU A 72 -4.13 7.79 1.37
N GLY A 73 -3.05 7.97 0.61
CA GLY A 73 -2.46 6.94 -0.25
C GLY A 73 -1.98 5.69 0.48
N VAL A 74 -1.74 5.73 1.81
CA VAL A 74 -1.32 4.54 2.58
C VAL A 74 -2.41 3.46 2.58
N ASP A 75 -3.69 3.85 2.74
CA ASP A 75 -4.81 2.92 2.72
C ASP A 75 -5.06 2.37 1.31
N LEU A 76 -4.80 3.17 0.28
CA LEU A 76 -4.95 2.75 -1.12
C LEU A 76 -3.89 1.73 -1.52
N TRP A 77 -2.66 1.91 -1.08
CA TRP A 77 -1.61 0.90 -1.25
C TRP A 77 -2.02 -0.44 -0.64
N SER A 78 -2.43 -0.42 0.64
CA SER A 78 -2.87 -1.64 1.34
C SER A 78 -4.05 -2.30 0.63
N THR A 79 -5.00 -1.49 0.13
CA THR A 79 -6.14 -1.98 -0.66
C THR A 79 -5.69 -2.64 -1.97
N GLY A 80 -4.70 -2.06 -2.66
CA GLY A 80 -4.12 -2.66 -3.86
C GLY A 80 -3.44 -4.00 -3.59
N CYS A 81 -2.70 -4.10 -2.48
CA CYS A 81 -2.09 -5.36 -2.05
C CYS A 81 -3.15 -6.44 -1.76
N ILE A 82 -4.23 -6.08 -1.06
CA ILE A 82 -5.35 -7.00 -0.77
C ILE A 82 -6.06 -7.40 -2.06
N PHE A 83 -6.30 -6.47 -2.99
CA PHE A 83 -6.92 -6.76 -4.28
C PHE A 83 -6.10 -7.78 -5.08
N ALA A 84 -4.79 -7.57 -5.19
CA ALA A 84 -3.89 -8.52 -5.85
C ALA A 84 -3.91 -9.90 -5.19
N GLU A 85 -3.92 -9.94 -3.84
CA GLU A 85 -3.97 -11.19 -3.08
C GLU A 85 -5.28 -11.95 -3.28
N MET A 86 -6.42 -11.27 -3.34
CA MET A 86 -7.72 -11.90 -3.61
C MET A 86 -7.72 -12.67 -4.93
N VAL A 87 -7.06 -12.12 -5.96
CA VAL A 87 -7.00 -12.73 -7.29
C VAL A 87 -5.92 -13.81 -7.36
N GLN A 88 -4.72 -13.53 -6.85
CA GLN A 88 -3.58 -14.44 -6.96
C GLN A 88 -3.57 -15.55 -5.90
N ARG A 89 -4.41 -15.45 -4.85
CA ARG A 89 -4.42 -16.34 -3.68
C ARG A 89 -3.09 -16.35 -2.91
N ARG A 90 -2.29 -15.31 -3.06
CA ARG A 90 -1.03 -15.09 -2.34
C ARG A 90 -0.75 -13.58 -2.24
N PRO A 91 -0.12 -13.12 -1.15
CA PRO A 91 0.26 -11.71 -1.02
C PRO A 91 1.16 -11.24 -2.15
N LEU A 92 0.99 -9.97 -2.55
CA LEU A 92 1.77 -9.37 -3.64
C LEU A 92 3.25 -9.17 -3.24
N PHE A 93 3.48 -8.73 -2.01
CA PHE A 93 4.82 -8.46 -1.48
C PHE A 93 4.99 -9.16 -0.13
N MET A 94 5.71 -10.29 -0.09
CA MET A 94 5.94 -11.08 1.12
C MET A 94 7.36 -10.86 1.64
N GLY A 95 7.59 -9.76 2.36
CA GLY A 95 8.83 -9.51 3.07
C GLY A 95 8.82 -10.14 4.46
N ASP A 96 9.96 -10.61 4.92
CA ASP A 96 10.19 -11.14 6.27
C ASP A 96 10.77 -10.09 7.24
N SER A 97 11.24 -8.99 6.71
CA SER A 97 11.77 -7.82 7.40
C SER A 97 11.43 -6.54 6.66
N GLU A 98 11.55 -5.37 7.28
CA GLU A 98 11.26 -4.08 6.61
C GLU A 98 12.14 -3.89 5.38
N ILE A 99 13.42 -4.27 5.44
CA ILE A 99 14.32 -4.15 4.30
C ILE A 99 13.99 -5.15 3.19
N ASP A 100 13.62 -6.38 3.53
CA ASP A 100 13.19 -7.36 2.54
C ASP A 100 11.85 -6.96 1.91
N GLN A 101 10.92 -6.41 2.70
CA GLN A 101 9.67 -5.87 2.19
C GLN A 101 9.92 -4.76 1.15
N ILE A 102 10.81 -3.83 1.44
CA ILE A 102 11.24 -2.78 0.49
C ILE A 102 11.79 -3.42 -0.80
N PHE A 103 12.66 -4.41 -0.68
CA PHE A 103 13.26 -5.04 -1.87
C PHE A 103 12.24 -5.87 -2.67
N LYS A 104 11.27 -6.51 -2.02
CA LYS A 104 10.14 -7.17 -2.73
C LYS A 104 9.34 -6.16 -3.55
N ILE A 105 9.05 -4.99 -2.96
CA ILE A 105 8.36 -3.90 -3.66
C ILE A 105 9.20 -3.41 -4.85
N PHE A 106 10.49 -3.14 -4.63
CA PHE A 106 11.37 -2.61 -5.68
C PHE A 106 11.62 -3.61 -6.82
N LYS A 107 11.64 -4.91 -6.54
CA LYS A 107 11.73 -5.94 -7.60
C LYS A 107 10.55 -5.87 -8.56
N VAL A 108 9.36 -5.57 -8.07
CA VAL A 108 8.15 -5.47 -8.88
C VAL A 108 8.05 -4.10 -9.54
N LEU A 109 8.17 -3.02 -8.79
CA LEU A 109 7.85 -1.66 -9.25
C LEU A 109 9.08 -0.85 -9.71
N GLY A 110 10.28 -1.38 -9.51
CA GLY A 110 11.53 -0.67 -9.72
C GLY A 110 12.01 0.06 -8.47
N THR A 111 13.34 0.25 -8.36
CA THR A 111 13.92 1.07 -7.30
C THR A 111 13.61 2.55 -7.57
N PRO A 112 13.25 3.34 -6.54
CA PRO A 112 13.03 4.78 -6.68
C PRO A 112 14.18 5.50 -7.35
N ASN A 113 13.85 6.41 -8.26
CA ASN A 113 14.79 7.26 -8.98
C ASN A 113 14.10 8.58 -9.36
N GLU A 114 14.82 9.48 -10.02
CA GLU A 114 14.32 10.80 -10.41
C GLU A 114 13.09 10.77 -11.33
N ASN A 115 12.85 9.66 -12.06
CA ASN A 115 11.75 9.54 -13.01
C ASN A 115 10.49 8.95 -12.40
N ASN A 116 10.64 7.94 -11.50
CA ASN A 116 9.49 7.20 -10.96
C ASN A 116 9.04 7.69 -9.59
N TRP A 117 9.96 8.20 -8.74
CA TRP A 117 9.63 8.78 -7.43
C TRP A 117 10.80 9.63 -6.89
N PRO A 118 10.96 10.89 -7.35
CA PRO A 118 12.08 11.76 -6.97
C PRO A 118 12.15 12.03 -5.47
N ASP A 119 11.02 12.21 -4.80
CA ASP A 119 11.00 12.54 -3.38
C ASP A 119 11.45 11.40 -2.46
N ALA A 120 11.37 10.15 -2.93
CA ALA A 120 11.90 9.01 -2.18
C ALA A 120 13.40 9.14 -1.87
N LEU A 121 14.15 9.78 -2.77
CA LEU A 121 15.61 9.95 -2.63
C LEU A 121 15.98 10.84 -1.43
N LYS A 122 15.02 11.62 -0.90
CA LYS A 122 15.18 12.51 0.25
C LYS A 122 14.71 11.88 1.57
N LEU A 123 14.10 10.69 1.52
CA LEU A 123 13.58 10.02 2.72
C LEU A 123 14.73 9.48 3.57
N ASN A 124 14.56 9.56 4.90
CA ASN A 124 15.62 9.27 5.87
C ASN A 124 16.24 7.86 5.74
N ASP A 125 15.39 6.87 5.43
CA ASP A 125 15.79 5.48 5.37
C ASP A 125 16.07 5.00 3.95
N PHE A 126 15.96 5.89 2.95
CA PHE A 126 16.42 5.59 1.60
C PHE A 126 17.95 5.59 1.55
N LYS A 127 18.54 4.55 0.95
CA LYS A 127 19.98 4.44 0.77
C LYS A 127 20.34 4.36 -0.71
N SER A 128 21.26 5.21 -1.14
CA SER A 128 21.77 5.20 -2.53
C SER A 128 22.45 3.87 -2.91
N THR A 129 22.83 3.08 -1.89
CA THR A 129 23.43 1.74 -2.03
C THR A 129 22.39 0.63 -2.23
N PHE A 130 21.09 0.92 -2.17
CA PHE A 130 20.06 -0.08 -2.45
C PHE A 130 20.23 -0.68 -3.84
N PRO A 131 19.96 -1.99 -4.01
CA PRO A 131 20.00 -2.64 -5.30
C PRO A 131 19.08 -1.91 -6.29
N LYS A 132 19.58 -1.69 -7.52
CA LYS A 132 18.84 -1.02 -8.59
C LYS A 132 18.03 -2.05 -9.39
N PHE A 133 16.78 -2.23 -9.04
CA PHE A 133 15.84 -3.06 -9.79
C PHE A 133 15.16 -2.21 -10.87
N ARG A 134 15.03 -2.78 -12.08
CA ARG A 134 14.35 -2.12 -13.19
C ARG A 134 12.83 -2.07 -13.00
N GLY A 135 12.28 -3.01 -12.21
CA GLY A 135 10.85 -3.30 -12.19
C GLY A 135 10.40 -4.07 -13.44
N MET A 136 9.20 -4.60 -13.37
CA MET A 136 8.55 -5.30 -14.49
C MET A 136 7.10 -4.84 -14.60
N PRO A 137 6.48 -4.92 -15.79
CA PRO A 137 5.07 -4.59 -15.94
C PRO A 137 4.19 -5.38 -14.98
N MET A 138 3.18 -4.75 -14.39
CA MET A 138 2.30 -5.38 -13.40
C MET A 138 1.61 -6.64 -13.96
N VAL A 139 1.29 -6.66 -15.24
CA VAL A 139 0.69 -7.82 -15.92
C VAL A 139 1.54 -9.09 -15.81
N GLU A 140 2.87 -8.98 -15.75
CA GLU A 140 3.76 -10.14 -15.60
C GLU A 140 3.69 -10.72 -14.17
N HIS A 141 3.36 -9.88 -13.19
CA HIS A 141 3.16 -10.30 -11.79
C HIS A 141 1.74 -10.80 -11.52
N THR A 142 0.77 -10.39 -12.33
CA THR A 142 -0.66 -10.68 -12.16
C THR A 142 -1.31 -11.18 -13.46
N PRO A 143 -0.84 -12.32 -14.02
CA PRO A 143 -1.26 -12.79 -15.34
C PRO A 143 -2.74 -13.20 -15.43
N THR A 144 -3.43 -13.29 -14.31
CA THR A 144 -4.87 -13.62 -14.25
C THR A 144 -5.77 -12.40 -14.30
N LEU A 145 -5.21 -11.19 -14.17
CA LEU A 145 -5.95 -9.93 -14.28
C LEU A 145 -6.11 -9.50 -15.75
N ASN A 146 -7.27 -8.95 -16.08
CA ASN A 146 -7.49 -8.27 -17.35
C ASN A 146 -6.86 -6.85 -17.34
N GLU A 147 -6.86 -6.17 -18.47
CA GLU A 147 -6.21 -4.85 -18.63
C GLU A 147 -6.76 -3.80 -17.66
N LEU A 148 -8.08 -3.74 -17.45
CA LEU A 148 -8.71 -2.78 -16.52
C LEU A 148 -8.33 -3.06 -15.07
N GLU A 149 -8.27 -4.34 -14.69
CA GLU A 149 -7.86 -4.76 -13.36
C GLU A 149 -6.37 -4.48 -13.10
N VAL A 150 -5.52 -4.66 -14.11
CA VAL A 150 -4.09 -4.31 -14.04
C VAL A 150 -3.91 -2.80 -13.92
N ASP A 151 -4.69 -2.00 -14.65
CA ASP A 151 -4.65 -0.54 -14.57
C ASP A 151 -5.08 -0.05 -13.18
N LEU A 152 -6.21 -0.57 -12.66
CA LEU A 152 -6.67 -0.29 -11.31
C LEU A 152 -5.60 -0.65 -10.26
N LEU A 153 -5.04 -1.86 -10.34
CA LEU A 153 -4.00 -2.30 -9.40
C LEU A 153 -2.77 -1.39 -9.48
N SER A 154 -2.31 -1.07 -10.68
CA SER A 154 -1.15 -0.21 -10.90
C SER A 154 -1.36 1.19 -10.33
N GLY A 155 -2.57 1.73 -10.45
CA GLY A 155 -2.95 3.00 -9.85
C GLY A 155 -2.99 2.96 -8.32
N LEU A 156 -3.43 1.85 -7.73
CA LEU A 156 -3.48 1.68 -6.27
C LEU A 156 -2.09 1.50 -5.65
N VAL A 157 -1.20 0.72 -6.30
CA VAL A 157 0.15 0.43 -5.81
C VAL A 157 1.23 1.27 -6.50
N ALA A 158 0.90 2.45 -7.01
CA ALA A 158 1.90 3.35 -7.54
C ALA A 158 2.97 3.66 -6.49
N LEU A 159 4.25 3.59 -6.89
CA LEU A 159 5.39 3.74 -5.99
C LEU A 159 5.40 5.14 -5.36
N ASP A 160 5.23 6.18 -6.18
CA ASP A 160 5.05 7.55 -5.72
C ASP A 160 3.64 7.75 -5.13
N PRO A 161 3.50 8.08 -3.83
CA PRO A 161 2.20 8.30 -3.19
C PRO A 161 1.34 9.36 -3.88
N ASN A 162 1.97 10.36 -4.54
CA ASN A 162 1.26 11.42 -5.25
C ASN A 162 0.64 10.96 -6.58
N ARG A 163 1.08 9.82 -7.10
CA ARG A 163 0.55 9.20 -8.33
C ARG A 163 -0.50 8.13 -8.05
N ARG A 164 -0.75 7.79 -6.78
CA ARG A 164 -1.81 6.83 -6.43
C ARG A 164 -3.17 7.43 -6.72
N ILE A 165 -4.04 6.62 -7.30
CA ILE A 165 -5.44 7.01 -7.53
C ILE A 165 -6.14 7.26 -6.18
N SER A 166 -7.16 8.11 -6.18
CA SER A 166 -7.99 8.30 -4.99
C SER A 166 -8.99 7.15 -4.81
N ALA A 167 -9.54 6.99 -3.61
CA ALA A 167 -10.60 6.01 -3.35
C ALA A 167 -11.84 6.25 -4.22
N LEU A 168 -12.12 7.51 -4.56
CA LEU A 168 -13.25 7.88 -5.44
C LEU A 168 -12.96 7.51 -6.89
N ALA A 169 -11.72 7.71 -7.38
CA ALA A 169 -11.34 7.37 -8.75
C ALA A 169 -11.23 5.85 -8.97
N ALA A 170 -11.07 5.08 -7.90
CA ALA A 170 -10.96 3.62 -7.92
C ALA A 170 -12.33 2.90 -7.81
N LEU A 171 -13.44 3.63 -7.71
CA LEU A 171 -14.80 3.10 -7.66
C LEU A 171 -15.43 3.05 -9.04
#